data_d8764d84772efa0c763e21f368239f7d
#
_entry.id   d8764d84772efa0c763e21f368239f7d
#
_cell.length_a   1.000
_cell.length_b   1.000
_cell.length_c   1.000
_cell.angle_alpha   90.00
_cell.angle_beta   90.00
_cell.angle_gamma   90.00
#
_symmetry.space_group_name_H-M   'P 1'
#
loop_
_entity.id
_entity.type
_entity.pdbx_description
1 polymer ?
#
loop_
_entity_poly.entity_id
_entity_poly.type
_entity_poly.pdbx_seq_one_letter_code
_entity_poly.pdbx_strand_id
1 'polypeptide(L)'
;MDSDVAQLVKSIHDNPAQAVFYATGGGMQALTWLLTVPGASRTVLESRVPYAQSALHNILGQSTANYASVSTANSMAKAAYQQAAKLSPFGASIVGVGCTCALMTDRIKKGDHKAFIATHTGSVTCSYSVQLTKGKRDRLAEDAVASKLLLNALATACKLPGDALIDNGLLTGSEHVQEETTEIADPISALLKGNVHTVEYSNGNVIVDAPRGGRVYMAGSFNPLHEGHRGMLAAALTARQDKQGQVEGCYEMSVGNADKGLMPAEEVKRRVQPFIDESLPLVLTQAPLYPDKAKILHNSTFVLGYDTAVRLVMPRYYGGHDGMLLQLAGMSHLGCHVVVAGRIATNDQGESSFMTFEDVEVPDAITDLGLFSSIPESLFRSDISSTQLRKKLAEQQK
;
A
#
# COMPACT_ATOMS: atom_id res chain seq x y z
N MET A 1 32.70 -4.61 -13.65
CA MET A 1 32.12 -3.79 -12.56
C MET A 1 33.31 -3.21 -11.80
N ASP A 2 33.33 -1.89 -11.58
CA ASP A 2 34.40 -1.26 -10.80
C ASP A 2 34.19 -1.52 -9.29
N SER A 3 35.24 -1.28 -8.47
CA SER A 3 35.24 -1.56 -7.03
C SER A 3 34.20 -0.74 -6.29
N ASP A 4 34.01 0.53 -6.67
CA ASP A 4 33.12 1.46 -5.99
C ASP A 4 31.65 1.08 -6.20
N VAL A 5 31.31 0.63 -7.43
CA VAL A 5 29.98 0.07 -7.74
C VAL A 5 29.75 -1.20 -6.91
N ALA A 6 30.74 -2.12 -6.83
CA ALA A 6 30.58 -3.34 -6.05
C ALA A 6 30.38 -3.05 -4.56
N GLN A 7 31.12 -2.09 -4.02
CA GLN A 7 30.99 -1.69 -2.61
C GLN A 7 29.63 -1.04 -2.32
N LEU A 8 29.16 -0.13 -3.19
CA LEU A 8 27.85 0.49 -3.03
C LEU A 8 26.73 -0.55 -3.09
N VAL A 9 26.76 -1.47 -4.07
CA VAL A 9 25.77 -2.54 -4.18
C VAL A 9 25.78 -3.44 -2.95
N LYS A 10 26.96 -3.76 -2.40
CA LYS A 10 27.05 -4.51 -1.14
C LYS A 10 26.40 -3.75 0.01
N SER A 11 26.66 -2.45 0.16
CA SER A 11 26.03 -1.62 1.19
C SER A 11 24.50 -1.58 1.04
N ILE A 12 24.00 -1.51 -0.20
CA ILE A 12 22.58 -1.60 -0.49
C ILE A 12 22.00 -2.95 -0.07
N HIS A 13 22.71 -4.08 -0.33
CA HIS A 13 22.26 -5.41 0.07
C HIS A 13 22.34 -5.68 1.58
N ASP A 14 23.17 -4.96 2.30
CA ASP A 14 23.27 -5.03 3.76
C ASP A 14 22.23 -4.12 4.45
N ASN A 15 21.53 -3.25 3.69
CA ASN A 15 20.41 -2.45 4.16
C ASN A 15 19.12 -3.30 4.19
N PRO A 16 18.20 -3.11 5.16
CA PRO A 16 16.96 -3.89 5.24
C PRO A 16 15.92 -3.53 4.16
N ALA A 17 16.13 -2.48 3.37
CA ALA A 17 15.17 -2.06 2.35
C ALA A 17 15.13 -3.04 1.18
N GLN A 18 13.90 -3.35 0.75
CA GLN A 18 13.62 -4.19 -0.42
C GLN A 18 13.08 -3.33 -1.56
N ALA A 19 13.39 -3.69 -2.80
CA ALA A 19 13.03 -2.85 -3.94
C ALA A 19 12.46 -3.63 -5.12
N VAL A 20 11.55 -2.97 -5.85
CA VAL A 20 11.10 -3.36 -7.19
C VAL A 20 11.61 -2.33 -8.19
N PHE A 21 12.07 -2.81 -9.35
CA PHE A 21 12.69 -2.01 -10.39
C PHE A 21 11.89 -2.09 -11.69
N TYR A 22 11.48 -0.94 -12.23
CA TYR A 22 10.96 -0.83 -13.58
C TYR A 22 11.89 0.07 -14.39
N ALA A 23 12.59 -0.50 -15.38
CA ALA A 23 13.59 0.22 -16.14
C ALA A 23 13.41 0.01 -17.66
N THR A 24 13.47 1.07 -18.45
CA THR A 24 13.35 1.03 -19.90
C THR A 24 14.25 2.04 -20.59
N GLY A 25 14.78 1.69 -21.76
CA GLY A 25 15.63 2.58 -22.55
C GLY A 25 17.05 2.80 -22.02
N GLY A 26 17.37 2.35 -20.79
CA GLY A 26 18.67 2.44 -20.13
C GLY A 26 18.60 2.03 -18.66
N GLY A 27 19.75 2.05 -17.95
CA GLY A 27 19.83 1.62 -16.54
C GLY A 27 20.00 0.11 -16.39
N MET A 28 20.28 -0.63 -17.46
CA MET A 28 20.30 -2.08 -17.45
C MET A 28 21.52 -2.65 -16.70
N GLN A 29 22.65 -1.96 -16.74
CA GLN A 29 23.84 -2.42 -16.01
C GLN A 29 23.61 -2.40 -14.49
N ALA A 30 22.81 -1.46 -13.96
CA ALA A 30 22.46 -1.43 -12.54
C ALA A 30 21.76 -2.72 -12.10
N LEU A 31 20.79 -3.23 -12.89
CA LEU A 31 20.11 -4.50 -12.60
C LEU A 31 21.10 -5.68 -12.63
N THR A 32 22.02 -5.68 -13.61
CA THR A 32 23.07 -6.69 -13.66
C THR A 32 23.97 -6.62 -12.43
N TRP A 33 24.41 -5.44 -12.01
CA TRP A 33 25.29 -5.29 -10.84
C TRP A 33 24.58 -5.70 -9.54
N LEU A 34 23.32 -5.30 -9.36
CA LEU A 34 22.52 -5.71 -8.21
C LEU A 34 22.34 -7.23 -8.12
N LEU A 35 22.15 -7.91 -9.26
CA LEU A 35 21.92 -9.36 -9.29
C LEU A 35 23.20 -10.19 -9.24
N THR A 36 24.36 -9.63 -9.59
CA THR A 36 25.64 -10.35 -9.63
C THR A 36 26.48 -10.19 -8.36
N VAL A 37 26.24 -9.16 -7.55
CA VAL A 37 26.84 -9.03 -6.21
C VAL A 37 26.09 -9.92 -5.23
N PRO A 38 26.77 -10.74 -4.41
CA PRO A 38 26.10 -11.60 -3.42
C PRO A 38 25.25 -10.78 -2.44
N GLY A 39 24.02 -11.22 -2.20
CA GLY A 39 23.06 -10.55 -1.32
C GLY A 39 21.81 -10.04 -2.03
N ALA A 40 21.70 -10.18 -3.35
CA ALA A 40 20.57 -9.69 -4.15
C ALA A 40 19.19 -10.08 -3.60
N SER A 41 19.04 -11.30 -3.06
CA SER A 41 17.75 -11.80 -2.51
C SER A 41 17.25 -11.02 -1.29
N ARG A 42 18.11 -10.25 -0.62
CA ARG A 42 17.71 -9.39 0.49
C ARG A 42 17.09 -8.07 0.02
N THR A 43 17.46 -7.63 -1.21
CA THR A 43 17.10 -6.31 -1.74
C THR A 43 16.11 -6.37 -2.90
N VAL A 44 16.36 -7.26 -3.87
CA VAL A 44 15.60 -7.28 -5.12
C VAL A 44 14.39 -8.20 -5.00
N LEU A 45 13.19 -7.61 -4.99
CA LEU A 45 11.94 -8.35 -5.03
C LEU A 45 11.56 -8.73 -6.47
N GLU A 46 11.66 -7.77 -7.39
CA GLU A 46 11.30 -7.95 -8.79
C GLU A 46 11.99 -6.90 -9.66
N SER A 47 12.32 -7.26 -10.90
CA SER A 47 12.80 -6.33 -11.94
C SER A 47 12.05 -6.56 -13.23
N ARG A 48 11.49 -5.49 -13.83
CA ARG A 48 10.82 -5.54 -15.15
C ARG A 48 11.42 -4.54 -16.12
N VAL A 49 11.47 -4.96 -17.38
CA VAL A 49 11.93 -4.12 -18.50
C VAL A 49 10.76 -3.91 -19.47
N PRO A 50 9.85 -2.94 -19.20
CA PRO A 50 8.69 -2.65 -20.07
C PRO A 50 9.14 -1.89 -21.33
N TYR A 51 9.77 -2.57 -22.27
CA TYR A 51 10.40 -1.93 -23.43
C TYR A 51 9.40 -1.49 -24.51
N ALA A 52 8.35 -2.26 -24.73
CA ALA A 52 7.26 -1.87 -25.62
C ALA A 52 6.34 -0.85 -24.93
N GLN A 53 5.78 0.08 -25.70
CA GLN A 53 4.81 1.05 -25.16
C GLN A 53 3.63 0.37 -24.48
N SER A 54 3.07 -0.70 -25.08
CA SER A 54 1.99 -1.49 -24.48
C SER A 54 2.38 -2.14 -23.15
N ALA A 55 3.62 -2.61 -23.01
CA ALA A 55 4.11 -3.19 -21.76
C ALA A 55 4.19 -2.11 -20.65
N LEU A 56 4.63 -0.89 -20.98
CA LEU A 56 4.63 0.22 -20.04
C LEU A 56 3.23 0.68 -19.67
N HIS A 57 2.30 0.76 -20.65
CA HIS A 57 0.89 1.08 -20.40
C HIS A 57 0.23 0.07 -19.46
N ASN A 58 0.52 -1.22 -19.62
CA ASN A 58 -0.01 -2.26 -18.72
C ASN A 58 0.47 -2.08 -17.28
N ILE A 59 1.70 -1.60 -17.08
CA ILE A 59 2.24 -1.30 -15.72
C ILE A 59 1.61 -0.03 -15.14
N LEU A 60 1.47 1.02 -15.96
CA LEU A 60 1.00 2.32 -15.47
C LEU A 60 -0.54 2.44 -15.44
N GLY A 61 -1.26 1.50 -16.05
CA GLY A 61 -2.71 1.55 -16.18
C GLY A 61 -3.24 2.63 -17.14
N GLN A 62 -2.35 3.40 -17.77
CA GLN A 62 -2.68 4.49 -18.68
C GLN A 62 -1.57 4.77 -19.70
N SER A 63 -1.92 5.44 -20.78
CA SER A 63 -0.94 5.91 -21.77
C SER A 63 -0.18 7.14 -21.21
N THR A 64 1.08 7.29 -21.61
CA THR A 64 1.88 8.48 -21.32
C THR A 64 2.20 9.24 -22.59
N ALA A 65 2.14 10.57 -22.53
CA ALA A 65 2.45 11.43 -23.68
C ALA A 65 3.95 11.45 -23.99
N ASN A 66 4.82 11.29 -22.97
CA ASN A 66 6.26 11.28 -23.12
C ASN A 66 6.88 10.12 -22.33
N TYR A 67 7.39 9.14 -23.04
CA TYR A 67 7.96 7.92 -22.45
C TYR A 67 9.29 8.14 -21.70
N ALA A 68 10.08 9.11 -22.11
CA ALA A 68 11.34 9.48 -21.44
C ALA A 68 11.19 10.85 -20.80
N SER A 69 10.69 10.89 -19.57
CA SER A 69 10.45 12.10 -18.80
C SER A 69 10.49 11.83 -17.29
N VAL A 70 10.67 12.88 -16.48
CA VAL A 70 10.57 12.84 -15.01
C VAL A 70 9.20 12.28 -14.59
N SER A 71 8.12 12.76 -15.20
CA SER A 71 6.76 12.30 -14.87
C SER A 71 6.58 10.80 -15.08
N THR A 72 7.12 10.25 -16.18
CA THR A 72 7.05 8.81 -16.45
C THR A 72 7.91 8.02 -15.47
N ALA A 73 9.13 8.47 -15.14
CA ALA A 73 9.97 7.85 -14.14
C ALA A 73 9.27 7.82 -12.76
N ASN A 74 8.64 8.92 -12.36
CA ASN A 74 7.86 9.02 -11.11
C ASN A 74 6.68 8.04 -11.10
N SER A 75 5.93 7.92 -12.20
CA SER A 75 4.82 6.97 -12.31
C SER A 75 5.32 5.52 -12.24
N MET A 76 6.45 5.22 -12.88
CA MET A 76 7.10 3.89 -12.80
C MET A 76 7.55 3.58 -11.38
N ALA A 77 8.16 4.54 -10.67
CA ALA A 77 8.60 4.36 -9.28
C ALA A 77 7.42 4.10 -8.34
N LYS A 78 6.33 4.83 -8.48
CA LYS A 78 5.09 4.60 -7.70
C LYS A 78 4.48 3.22 -7.98
N ALA A 79 4.37 2.83 -9.26
CA ALA A 79 3.88 1.50 -9.63
C ALA A 79 4.80 0.38 -9.12
N ALA A 80 6.12 0.57 -9.17
CA ALA A 80 7.09 -0.35 -8.60
C ALA A 80 6.95 -0.45 -7.07
N TYR A 81 6.70 0.66 -6.38
CA TYR A 81 6.44 0.69 -4.94
C TYR A 81 5.17 -0.08 -4.58
N GLN A 82 4.08 0.10 -5.31
CA GLN A 82 2.84 -0.65 -5.12
C GLN A 82 3.05 -2.16 -5.33
N GLN A 83 3.88 -2.54 -6.28
CA GLN A 83 4.26 -3.94 -6.49
C GLN A 83 5.15 -4.46 -5.35
N ALA A 84 6.13 -3.66 -4.88
CA ALA A 84 6.96 -4.01 -3.73
C ALA A 84 6.11 -4.26 -2.48
N ALA A 85 5.09 -3.43 -2.24
CA ALA A 85 4.15 -3.63 -1.14
C ALA A 85 3.41 -4.96 -1.18
N LYS A 86 3.13 -5.50 -2.38
CA LYS A 86 2.47 -6.82 -2.55
C LYS A 86 3.44 -7.99 -2.33
N LEU A 87 4.73 -7.81 -2.62
CA LEU A 87 5.75 -8.87 -2.60
C LEU A 87 6.52 -8.95 -1.27
N SER A 88 6.53 -7.87 -0.49
CA SER A 88 7.28 -7.80 0.77
C SER A 88 6.43 -8.22 1.98
N PRO A 89 7.06 -8.69 3.06
CA PRO A 89 6.40 -8.84 4.34
C PRO A 89 5.82 -7.50 4.84
N PHE A 90 4.85 -7.59 5.74
CA PHE A 90 4.26 -6.41 6.37
C PHE A 90 5.31 -5.62 7.17
N GLY A 91 5.26 -4.28 7.06
CA GLY A 91 6.17 -3.39 7.76
C GLY A 91 7.62 -3.40 7.24
N ALA A 92 7.91 -4.12 6.15
CA ALA A 92 9.21 -4.04 5.50
C ALA A 92 9.45 -2.63 4.94
N SER A 93 10.69 -2.16 5.04
CA SER A 93 11.13 -0.96 4.32
C SER A 93 11.19 -1.28 2.83
N ILE A 94 10.44 -0.55 2.01
CA ILE A 94 10.35 -0.81 0.57
C ILE A 94 10.63 0.43 -0.26
N VAL A 95 11.21 0.21 -1.44
CA VAL A 95 11.52 1.25 -2.42
C VAL A 95 10.99 0.84 -3.79
N GLY A 96 10.25 1.71 -4.43
CA GLY A 96 9.94 1.57 -5.85
C GLY A 96 10.94 2.37 -6.68
N VAL A 97 11.53 1.76 -7.71
CA VAL A 97 12.51 2.40 -8.59
C VAL A 97 11.97 2.43 -10.02
N GLY A 98 11.91 3.62 -10.60
CA GLY A 98 11.56 3.87 -11.99
C GLY A 98 12.75 4.46 -12.76
N CYS A 99 13.07 3.89 -13.92
CA CYS A 99 14.12 4.42 -14.81
C CYS A 99 13.60 4.42 -16.24
N THR A 100 13.68 5.56 -16.91
CA THR A 100 13.38 5.66 -18.33
C THR A 100 14.39 6.57 -19.04
N CYS A 101 14.91 6.11 -20.18
CA CYS A 101 16.00 6.78 -20.84
C CYS A 101 15.75 6.94 -22.34
N ALA A 102 16.34 7.99 -22.90
CA ALA A 102 16.47 8.22 -24.33
C ALA A 102 17.96 8.33 -24.65
N LEU A 103 18.66 7.20 -24.81
CA LEU A 103 20.09 7.13 -25.05
C LEU A 103 20.44 7.00 -26.55
N MET A 104 21.74 6.91 -26.88
CA MET A 104 22.25 6.66 -28.21
C MET A 104 21.60 5.47 -28.87
N THR A 105 21.35 5.55 -30.18
CA THR A 105 20.79 4.47 -31.03
C THR A 105 21.67 4.31 -32.28
N ASP A 106 21.40 3.26 -33.07
CA ASP A 106 22.03 2.96 -34.35
C ASP A 106 21.82 4.05 -35.43
N ARG A 107 20.86 4.95 -35.21
CA ARG A 107 20.56 6.08 -36.09
C ARG A 107 20.76 7.41 -35.35
N ILE A 108 21.07 8.47 -36.09
CA ILE A 108 21.20 9.82 -35.52
C ILE A 108 19.85 10.27 -34.99
N LYS A 109 19.77 10.46 -33.68
CA LYS A 109 18.59 11.00 -33.00
C LYS A 109 18.54 12.53 -33.10
N LYS A 110 17.38 13.10 -33.47
CA LYS A 110 17.16 14.55 -33.40
C LYS A 110 17.04 15.03 -31.93
N GLY A 111 16.34 14.28 -31.10
CA GLY A 111 16.14 14.59 -29.68
C GLY A 111 17.40 14.36 -28.82
N ASP A 112 17.47 14.97 -27.65
CA ASP A 112 18.58 14.87 -26.73
C ASP A 112 18.71 13.44 -26.14
N HIS A 113 19.94 13.13 -25.69
CA HIS A 113 20.21 11.94 -24.89
C HIS A 113 19.95 12.30 -23.42
N LYS A 114 19.02 11.57 -22.77
CA LYS A 114 18.58 11.89 -21.42
C LYS A 114 18.32 10.60 -20.64
N ALA A 115 18.59 10.66 -19.34
CA ALA A 115 18.18 9.64 -18.38
C ALA A 115 17.32 10.28 -17.28
N PHE A 116 16.26 9.59 -16.90
CA PHE A 116 15.35 9.97 -15.83
C PHE A 116 15.19 8.78 -14.88
N ILE A 117 15.54 8.99 -13.64
CA ILE A 117 15.42 8.00 -12.57
C ILE A 117 14.52 8.57 -11.49
N ALA A 118 13.70 7.74 -10.89
CA ALA A 118 12.93 8.12 -9.71
C ALA A 118 12.92 6.99 -8.68
N THR A 119 12.87 7.37 -7.41
CA THR A 119 12.61 6.48 -6.29
C THR A 119 11.36 6.94 -5.54
N HIS A 120 10.59 6.00 -5.03
CA HIS A 120 9.41 6.27 -4.20
C HIS A 120 9.47 5.44 -2.92
N THR A 121 9.29 6.11 -1.77
CA THR A 121 9.33 5.52 -0.43
C THR A 121 8.15 6.03 0.40
N GLY A 122 7.01 5.36 0.30
CA GLY A 122 5.82 5.73 1.07
C GLY A 122 5.21 7.07 0.66
N SER A 123 5.66 8.16 1.27
CA SER A 123 5.16 9.51 1.01
C SER A 123 6.12 10.38 0.17
N VAL A 124 7.36 9.93 -0.06
CA VAL A 124 8.41 10.71 -0.73
C VAL A 124 8.72 10.14 -2.11
N THR A 125 8.77 11.00 -3.11
CA THR A 125 9.27 10.70 -4.46
C THR A 125 10.47 11.60 -4.74
N CYS A 126 11.64 10.99 -4.96
CA CYS A 126 12.83 11.70 -5.45
C CYS A 126 13.04 11.37 -6.92
N SER A 127 13.27 12.37 -7.75
CA SER A 127 13.55 12.23 -9.18
C SER A 127 14.87 12.86 -9.54
N TYR A 128 15.59 12.20 -10.42
CA TYR A 128 16.92 12.58 -10.91
C TYR A 128 16.88 12.60 -12.43
N SER A 129 17.39 13.67 -13.03
CA SER A 129 17.51 13.74 -14.47
C SER A 129 18.88 14.26 -14.90
N VAL A 130 19.37 13.71 -16.00
CA VAL A 130 20.62 14.16 -16.63
C VAL A 130 20.47 14.22 -18.14
N GLN A 131 20.96 15.27 -18.74
CA GLN A 131 21.13 15.39 -20.17
C GLN A 131 22.59 15.09 -20.53
N LEU A 132 22.78 14.09 -21.40
CA LEU A 132 24.11 13.63 -21.83
C LEU A 132 24.54 14.32 -23.11
N THR A 133 25.83 14.67 -23.20
CA THR A 133 26.43 15.30 -24.36
C THR A 133 26.58 14.27 -25.49
N LYS A 134 25.88 14.48 -26.61
CA LYS A 134 25.93 13.60 -27.78
C LYS A 134 27.36 13.45 -28.31
N GLY A 135 27.68 12.22 -28.71
CA GLY A 135 28.98 11.89 -29.33
C GLY A 135 30.16 11.79 -28.35
N LYS A 136 29.94 11.99 -27.05
CA LYS A 136 30.99 11.82 -26.03
C LYS A 136 31.10 10.37 -25.56
N ARG A 137 30.02 9.61 -25.68
CA ARG A 137 29.91 8.21 -25.20
C ARG A 137 29.23 7.38 -26.27
N ASP A 138 29.53 6.08 -26.29
CA ASP A 138 28.72 5.10 -26.97
C ASP A 138 27.48 4.73 -26.13
N ARG A 139 26.62 3.86 -26.66
CA ARG A 139 25.41 3.40 -26.01
C ARG A 139 25.68 2.73 -24.66
N LEU A 140 26.74 1.93 -24.57
CA LEU A 140 27.08 1.18 -23.36
C LEU A 140 27.57 2.14 -22.25
N ALA A 141 28.38 3.13 -22.61
CA ALA A 141 28.88 4.13 -21.68
C ALA A 141 27.76 5.09 -21.21
N GLU A 142 26.78 5.45 -22.07
CA GLU A 142 25.59 6.21 -21.66
C GLU A 142 24.72 5.39 -20.70
N ASP A 143 24.55 4.08 -20.95
CA ASP A 143 23.84 3.17 -20.02
C ASP A 143 24.56 3.05 -18.67
N ALA A 144 25.89 3.05 -18.65
CA ALA A 144 26.66 3.05 -17.42
C ALA A 144 26.41 4.31 -16.57
N VAL A 145 26.29 5.49 -17.19
CA VAL A 145 25.90 6.72 -16.48
C VAL A 145 24.52 6.60 -15.87
N ALA A 146 23.52 6.18 -16.65
CA ALA A 146 22.16 5.98 -16.16
C ALA A 146 22.10 4.94 -15.03
N SER A 147 22.88 3.87 -15.15
CA SER A 147 22.95 2.78 -14.16
C SER A 147 23.60 3.21 -12.85
N LYS A 148 24.69 3.98 -12.90
CA LYS A 148 25.32 4.53 -11.70
C LYS A 148 24.40 5.55 -11.01
N LEU A 149 23.71 6.39 -11.78
CA LEU A 149 22.71 7.33 -11.23
C LEU A 149 21.54 6.58 -10.57
N LEU A 150 21.09 5.44 -11.13
CA LEU A 150 20.07 4.60 -10.54
C LEU A 150 20.53 4.01 -9.18
N LEU A 151 21.76 3.51 -9.10
CA LEU A 151 22.30 2.99 -7.84
C LEU A 151 22.43 4.07 -6.76
N ASN A 152 22.86 5.28 -7.14
CA ASN A 152 22.93 6.42 -6.21
C ASN A 152 21.54 6.79 -5.70
N ALA A 153 20.55 6.91 -6.60
CA ALA A 153 19.16 7.17 -6.23
C ALA A 153 18.60 6.13 -5.26
N LEU A 154 18.90 4.84 -5.50
CA LEU A 154 18.52 3.75 -4.59
C LEU A 154 19.23 3.86 -3.24
N ALA A 155 20.54 4.14 -3.21
CA ALA A 155 21.30 4.32 -1.99
C ALA A 155 20.74 5.47 -1.14
N THR A 156 20.45 6.63 -1.77
CA THR A 156 19.79 7.77 -1.10
C THR A 156 18.42 7.37 -0.52
N ALA A 157 17.61 6.63 -1.27
CA ALA A 157 16.32 6.13 -0.79
C ALA A 157 16.48 5.14 0.39
N CYS A 158 17.58 4.39 0.44
CA CYS A 158 17.97 3.53 1.56
C CYS A 158 18.65 4.29 2.71
N LYS A 159 18.74 5.63 2.65
CA LYS A 159 19.45 6.49 3.63
C LYS A 159 20.94 6.14 3.76
N LEU A 160 21.55 5.67 2.70
CA LEU A 160 22.98 5.44 2.56
C LEU A 160 23.65 6.66 1.86
N PRO A 161 24.95 6.89 2.06
CA PRO A 161 25.68 7.89 1.26
C PRO A 161 25.56 7.58 -0.23
N GLY A 162 24.91 8.45 -1.01
CA GLY A 162 24.55 8.20 -2.41
C GLY A 162 25.51 8.82 -3.43
N ASP A 163 26.35 9.78 -3.05
CA ASP A 163 27.05 10.65 -4.00
C ASP A 163 28.32 10.04 -4.59
N ALA A 164 28.85 8.97 -4.00
CA ALA A 164 30.16 8.41 -4.30
C ALA A 164 30.38 7.99 -5.77
N LEU A 165 29.35 7.62 -6.53
CA LEU A 165 29.48 7.21 -7.93
C LEU A 165 29.35 8.36 -8.93
N ILE A 166 28.82 9.52 -8.53
CA ILE A 166 28.63 10.69 -9.41
C ILE A 166 29.87 11.56 -9.38
N ASP A 167 30.50 11.73 -8.21
CA ASP A 167 31.65 12.63 -7.99
C ASP A 167 32.96 12.15 -8.68
N ASN A 168 33.04 10.89 -9.10
CA ASN A 168 34.24 10.27 -9.67
C ASN A 168 34.38 10.50 -11.20
N GLY A 169 34.04 11.68 -11.73
CA GLY A 169 34.25 12.00 -13.15
C GLY A 169 33.28 11.27 -14.11
N LEU A 170 32.13 10.83 -13.59
CA LEU A 170 31.08 10.17 -14.38
C LEU A 170 30.48 11.12 -15.42
N LEU A 171 30.30 12.37 -15.04
CA LEU A 171 29.74 13.43 -15.87
C LEU A 171 30.86 14.27 -16.52
N THR A 172 30.62 14.77 -17.72
CA THR A 172 31.61 15.50 -18.49
C THR A 172 31.09 16.87 -18.89
N GLY A 173 31.97 17.89 -18.82
CA GLY A 173 31.66 19.24 -19.30
C GLY A 173 30.52 19.91 -18.52
N SER A 174 29.43 20.25 -19.23
CA SER A 174 28.25 20.92 -18.65
C SER A 174 27.18 19.99 -18.16
N GLU A 175 27.45 18.66 -18.16
CA GLU A 175 26.49 17.68 -17.66
C GLU A 175 26.35 17.82 -16.13
N HIS A 176 25.12 17.88 -15.66
CA HIS A 176 24.80 17.90 -14.23
C HIS A 176 23.50 17.14 -13.98
N VAL A 177 23.39 16.55 -12.79
CA VAL A 177 22.17 15.92 -12.33
C VAL A 177 21.24 17.00 -11.76
N GLN A 178 20.00 17.00 -12.25
CA GLN A 178 18.91 17.78 -11.63
C GLN A 178 18.17 16.84 -10.70
N GLU A 179 17.97 17.27 -9.48
CA GLU A 179 17.23 16.52 -8.45
C GLU A 179 16.00 17.31 -8.03
N GLU A 180 14.87 16.60 -7.89
CA GLU A 180 13.62 17.14 -7.41
C GLU A 180 13.00 16.16 -6.40
N THR A 181 12.61 16.65 -5.23
CA THR A 181 11.93 15.88 -4.20
C THR A 181 10.51 16.39 -4.02
N THR A 182 9.55 15.48 -4.08
CA THR A 182 8.14 15.72 -3.78
C THR A 182 7.74 14.88 -2.58
N GLU A 183 7.23 15.54 -1.54
CA GLU A 183 6.76 14.87 -0.33
C GLU A 183 5.28 15.16 -0.08
N ILE A 184 4.53 14.15 0.38
CA ILE A 184 3.18 14.30 0.90
C ILE A 184 3.30 14.66 2.38
N ALA A 185 3.42 15.93 2.69
CA ALA A 185 3.70 16.43 4.05
C ALA A 185 2.58 16.11 5.05
N ASP A 186 1.30 16.11 4.61
CA ASP A 186 0.14 15.72 5.43
C ASP A 186 -0.70 14.67 4.69
N PRO A 187 -0.40 13.35 4.87
CA PRO A 187 -1.14 12.28 4.22
C PRO A 187 -2.62 12.22 4.60
N ILE A 188 -2.99 12.60 5.84
CA ILE A 188 -4.40 12.65 6.27
C ILE A 188 -5.14 13.73 5.49
N SER A 189 -4.59 14.93 5.39
CA SER A 189 -5.20 16.00 4.58
C SER A 189 -5.26 15.63 3.09
N ALA A 190 -4.25 14.94 2.57
CA ALA A 190 -4.26 14.46 1.19
C ALA A 190 -5.38 13.42 0.96
N LEU A 191 -5.57 12.49 1.91
CA LEU A 191 -6.67 11.51 1.89
C LEU A 191 -8.02 12.21 1.94
N LEU A 192 -8.23 13.15 2.87
CA LEU A 192 -9.49 13.89 3.02
C LEU A 192 -9.86 14.70 1.77
N LYS A 193 -8.87 15.20 1.03
CA LYS A 193 -9.07 15.92 -0.24
C LYS A 193 -9.25 14.99 -1.46
N GLY A 194 -9.10 13.67 -1.28
CA GLY A 194 -9.15 12.71 -2.38
C GLY A 194 -7.92 12.71 -3.29
N ASN A 195 -6.82 13.32 -2.87
CA ASN A 195 -5.56 13.32 -3.62
C ASN A 195 -4.82 11.98 -3.51
N VAL A 196 -5.14 11.21 -2.46
CA VAL A 196 -4.69 9.83 -2.24
C VAL A 196 -5.87 8.98 -1.78
N HIS A 197 -5.81 7.66 -1.96
CA HIS A 197 -6.92 6.73 -1.69
C HIS A 197 -6.75 5.96 -0.38
N THR A 198 -5.50 5.73 0.03
CA THR A 198 -5.17 5.03 1.28
C THR A 198 -3.97 5.66 1.97
N VAL A 199 -4.00 5.63 3.30
CA VAL A 199 -2.85 5.99 4.14
C VAL A 199 -2.72 4.90 5.20
N GLU A 200 -1.59 4.20 5.22
CA GLU A 200 -1.32 3.15 6.21
C GLU A 200 -0.22 3.58 7.17
N TYR A 201 -0.45 3.39 8.45
CA TYR A 201 0.52 3.55 9.54
C TYR A 201 0.96 2.17 10.00
N SER A 202 2.26 1.89 9.93
CA SER A 202 2.80 0.59 10.31
C SER A 202 4.28 0.65 10.63
N ASN A 203 4.68 0.12 11.78
CA ASN A 203 6.09 0.05 12.22
C ASN A 203 6.84 1.38 12.07
N GLY A 204 6.20 2.50 12.41
CA GLY A 204 6.78 3.84 12.30
C GLY A 204 6.86 4.38 10.86
N ASN A 205 6.37 3.64 9.87
CA ASN A 205 6.29 4.09 8.47
C ASN A 205 4.90 4.59 8.12
N VAL A 206 4.84 5.57 7.22
CA VAL A 206 3.62 6.02 6.57
C VAL A 206 3.67 5.58 5.11
N ILE A 207 2.67 4.81 4.69
CA ILE A 207 2.58 4.20 3.36
C ILE A 207 1.34 4.78 2.68
N VAL A 208 1.52 5.37 1.50
CA VAL A 208 0.45 6.05 0.77
C VAL A 208 0.18 5.30 -0.54
N ASP A 209 -1.11 5.09 -0.85
CA ASP A 209 -1.59 4.46 -2.09
C ASP A 209 -0.94 3.12 -2.45
N ALA A 210 -0.58 2.34 -1.42
CA ALA A 210 -0.11 0.97 -1.61
C ALA A 210 -0.94 -0.03 -0.76
N PRO A 211 -2.25 -0.13 -1.02
CA PRO A 211 -3.13 -1.03 -0.28
C PRO A 211 -2.72 -2.49 -0.49
N ARG A 212 -2.80 -3.28 0.56
CA ARG A 212 -2.48 -4.70 0.52
C ARG A 212 -3.73 -5.56 0.59
N GLY A 213 -3.91 -6.46 -0.37
CA GLY A 213 -4.87 -7.54 -0.30
C GLY A 213 -4.38 -8.73 0.52
N GLY A 214 -5.27 -9.69 0.76
CA GLY A 214 -4.93 -10.95 1.41
C GLY A 214 -4.83 -10.93 2.94
N ARG A 215 -5.17 -9.80 3.59
CA ARG A 215 -5.12 -9.61 5.05
C ARG A 215 -6.47 -9.83 5.74
N VAL A 216 -6.41 -9.88 7.07
CA VAL A 216 -7.59 -9.77 7.93
C VAL A 216 -7.71 -8.32 8.40
N TYR A 217 -8.75 -7.63 7.94
CA TYR A 217 -9.02 -6.23 8.29
C TYR A 217 -10.12 -6.12 9.34
N MET A 218 -9.76 -5.58 10.50
CA MET A 218 -10.75 -5.16 11.51
C MET A 218 -11.22 -3.74 11.17
N ALA A 219 -12.39 -3.65 10.52
CA ALA A 219 -12.95 -2.36 10.17
C ALA A 219 -13.72 -1.75 11.35
N GLY A 220 -13.43 -0.49 11.67
CA GLY A 220 -14.06 0.17 12.81
C GLY A 220 -13.88 1.69 12.86
N SER A 221 -14.66 2.34 13.72
CA SER A 221 -14.53 3.77 13.99
C SER A 221 -13.51 4.10 15.10
N PHE A 222 -13.14 3.12 15.92
CA PHE A 222 -12.16 3.18 17.01
C PHE A 222 -12.27 4.44 17.87
N ASN A 223 -13.47 4.71 18.38
CA ASN A 223 -13.75 5.87 19.21
C ASN A 223 -14.30 5.47 20.59
N PRO A 224 -13.43 5.09 21.55
CA PRO A 224 -11.99 4.79 21.40
C PRO A 224 -11.67 3.38 20.87
N LEU A 225 -10.40 3.12 20.58
CA LEU A 225 -9.86 1.76 20.45
C LEU A 225 -9.94 1.08 21.83
N HIS A 226 -10.31 -0.20 21.90
CA HIS A 226 -10.43 -0.95 23.15
C HIS A 226 -10.19 -2.44 22.96
N GLU A 227 -10.04 -3.17 24.07
CA GLU A 227 -9.72 -4.60 24.08
C GLU A 227 -10.71 -5.48 23.28
N GLY A 228 -11.98 -5.10 23.20
CA GLY A 228 -12.93 -5.81 22.34
C GLY A 228 -12.55 -5.79 20.86
N HIS A 229 -11.97 -4.69 20.35
CA HIS A 229 -11.47 -4.64 18.97
C HIS A 229 -10.23 -5.53 18.80
N ARG A 230 -9.31 -5.53 19.78
CA ARG A 230 -8.09 -6.34 19.76
C ARG A 230 -8.41 -7.82 19.79
N GLY A 231 -9.26 -8.22 20.72
CA GLY A 231 -9.70 -9.62 20.86
C GLY A 231 -10.43 -10.13 19.61
N MET A 232 -11.28 -9.29 19.00
CA MET A 232 -11.98 -9.66 17.76
C MET A 232 -11.02 -9.90 16.60
N LEU A 233 -10.02 -9.03 16.40
CA LEU A 233 -8.99 -9.23 15.38
C LEU A 233 -8.17 -10.49 15.66
N ALA A 234 -7.73 -10.70 16.90
CA ALA A 234 -6.96 -11.87 17.30
C ALA A 234 -7.73 -13.18 17.07
N ALA A 235 -9.01 -13.23 17.43
CA ALA A 235 -9.87 -14.39 17.21
C ALA A 235 -10.07 -14.70 15.72
N ALA A 236 -10.25 -13.67 14.90
CA ALA A 236 -10.37 -13.83 13.45
C ALA A 236 -9.08 -14.35 12.82
N LEU A 237 -7.93 -13.87 13.28
CA LEU A 237 -6.62 -14.38 12.84
C LEU A 237 -6.45 -15.86 13.20
N THR A 238 -6.81 -16.26 14.43
CA THR A 238 -6.78 -17.65 14.86
C THR A 238 -7.67 -18.53 13.98
N ALA A 239 -8.91 -18.11 13.74
CA ALA A 239 -9.86 -18.85 12.91
C ALA A 239 -9.38 -19.00 11.43
N ARG A 240 -8.55 -18.07 10.94
CA ARG A 240 -7.99 -18.11 9.57
C ARG A 240 -6.70 -18.91 9.46
N GLN A 241 -5.84 -18.88 10.49
CA GLN A 241 -4.57 -19.64 10.50
C GLN A 241 -4.76 -21.13 10.29
N ASP A 242 -5.82 -21.70 10.82
CA ASP A 242 -6.15 -23.12 10.66
C ASP A 242 -6.44 -23.53 9.21
N LYS A 243 -6.64 -22.56 8.30
CA LYS A 243 -7.05 -22.81 6.91
C LYS A 243 -6.04 -22.41 5.84
N GLN A 244 -5.18 -21.40 6.05
CA GLN A 244 -4.38 -20.78 4.98
C GLN A 244 -2.94 -20.37 5.35
N GLY A 245 -2.40 -20.79 6.50
CA GLY A 245 -1.07 -20.36 6.95
C GLY A 245 -1.08 -19.00 7.67
N GLN A 246 0.10 -18.39 7.81
CA GLN A 246 0.25 -17.13 8.55
C GLN A 246 -0.41 -15.96 7.80
N VAL A 247 -1.46 -15.38 8.38
CA VAL A 247 -2.22 -14.26 7.84
C VAL A 247 -1.97 -13.02 8.70
N GLU A 248 -1.77 -11.87 8.06
CA GLU A 248 -1.52 -10.60 8.75
C GLU A 248 -2.84 -9.88 9.09
N GLY A 249 -2.91 -9.35 10.32
CA GLY A 249 -4.02 -8.51 10.78
C GLY A 249 -3.73 -7.03 10.60
N CYS A 250 -4.74 -6.24 10.26
CA CYS A 250 -4.66 -4.79 10.17
C CYS A 250 -5.98 -4.16 10.61
N TYR A 251 -5.92 -3.02 11.28
CA TYR A 251 -7.10 -2.21 11.52
C TYR A 251 -7.41 -1.37 10.28
N GLU A 252 -8.69 -1.16 10.00
CA GLU A 252 -9.13 -0.28 8.92
C GLU A 252 -10.10 0.77 9.47
N MET A 253 -9.83 2.04 9.20
CA MET A 253 -10.71 3.14 9.57
C MET A 253 -11.09 3.97 8.34
N SER A 254 -12.38 3.98 8.00
CA SER A 254 -12.86 4.94 7.02
C SER A 254 -12.92 6.34 7.61
N VAL A 255 -12.31 7.30 6.93
CA VAL A 255 -12.45 8.73 7.26
C VAL A 255 -13.75 9.30 6.71
N GLY A 256 -14.46 8.56 5.84
CA GLY A 256 -15.81 8.84 5.35
C GLY A 256 -16.86 8.02 6.11
N ASN A 257 -18.05 8.59 6.29
CA ASN A 257 -19.21 7.91 6.86
C ASN A 257 -20.41 8.13 5.95
N ALA A 258 -21.15 7.05 5.65
CA ALA A 258 -22.30 7.11 4.73
C ALA A 258 -23.39 8.12 5.18
N ASP A 259 -23.55 8.29 6.50
CA ASP A 259 -24.61 9.13 7.09
C ASP A 259 -24.11 10.54 7.46
N LYS A 260 -22.78 10.73 7.69
CA LYS A 260 -22.22 11.95 8.31
C LYS A 260 -21.16 12.66 7.46
N GLY A 261 -20.81 12.12 6.28
CA GLY A 261 -19.77 12.68 5.44
C GLY A 261 -18.34 12.44 5.96
N LEU A 262 -17.39 13.31 5.60
CA LEU A 262 -15.99 13.20 5.99
C LEU A 262 -15.76 13.65 7.43
N MET A 263 -14.87 12.94 8.11
CA MET A 263 -14.43 13.29 9.46
C MET A 263 -13.48 14.49 9.43
N PRO A 264 -13.53 15.43 10.39
CA PRO A 264 -12.54 16.49 10.51
C PRO A 264 -11.12 15.93 10.70
N ALA A 265 -10.12 16.59 10.10
CA ALA A 265 -8.71 16.12 10.13
C ALA A 265 -8.20 15.88 11.56
N GLU A 266 -8.48 16.79 12.49
CA GLU A 266 -8.05 16.67 13.90
C GLU A 266 -8.68 15.45 14.60
N GLU A 267 -9.93 15.12 14.25
CA GLU A 267 -10.58 13.93 14.78
C GLU A 267 -9.96 12.64 14.19
N VAL A 268 -9.57 12.66 12.90
CA VAL A 268 -8.82 11.54 12.30
C VAL A 268 -7.49 11.37 13.02
N LYS A 269 -6.71 12.44 13.18
CA LYS A 269 -5.42 12.41 13.90
C LYS A 269 -5.57 11.86 15.33
N ARG A 270 -6.57 12.33 16.06
CA ARG A 270 -6.87 11.87 17.43
C ARG A 270 -7.12 10.36 17.48
N ARG A 271 -7.84 9.79 16.50
CA ARG A 271 -8.15 8.36 16.45
C ARG A 271 -6.98 7.51 15.96
N VAL A 272 -6.12 8.07 15.13
CA VAL A 272 -4.90 7.42 14.62
C VAL A 272 -3.83 7.29 15.71
N GLN A 273 -3.73 8.29 16.59
CA GLN A 273 -2.64 8.39 17.57
C GLN A 273 -2.44 7.12 18.43
N PRO A 274 -3.48 6.47 19.00
CA PRO A 274 -3.31 5.22 19.75
C PRO A 274 -2.67 4.09 18.94
N PHE A 275 -2.91 4.01 17.64
CA PHE A 275 -2.32 3.00 16.77
C PHE A 275 -0.83 3.26 16.53
N ILE A 276 -0.45 4.54 16.39
CA ILE A 276 0.96 4.94 16.27
C ILE A 276 1.71 4.63 17.56
N ASP A 277 1.16 5.06 18.71
CA ASP A 277 1.77 4.90 20.02
C ASP A 277 2.02 3.43 20.39
N GLU A 278 1.12 2.55 19.96
CA GLU A 278 1.18 1.12 20.21
C GLU A 278 1.78 0.30 19.05
N SER A 279 2.25 0.98 18.00
CA SER A 279 2.79 0.35 16.79
C SER A 279 1.81 -0.65 16.13
N LEU A 280 0.50 -0.39 16.23
CA LEU A 280 -0.55 -1.20 15.63
C LEU A 280 -0.76 -0.81 14.16
N PRO A 281 -0.88 -1.78 13.25
CA PRO A 281 -1.10 -1.49 11.84
C PRO A 281 -2.52 -0.93 11.61
N LEU A 282 -2.60 0.26 11.02
CA LEU A 282 -3.86 0.93 10.69
C LEU A 282 -3.82 1.44 9.25
N VAL A 283 -4.80 1.07 8.44
CA VAL A 283 -5.06 1.71 7.14
C VAL A 283 -6.26 2.63 7.22
N LEU A 284 -6.11 3.84 6.69
CA LEU A 284 -7.19 4.80 6.49
C LEU A 284 -7.68 4.72 5.05
N THR A 285 -9.01 4.79 4.87
CA THR A 285 -9.67 4.84 3.55
C THR A 285 -10.76 5.90 3.54
N GLN A 286 -11.21 6.31 2.36
CA GLN A 286 -12.47 7.07 2.22
C GLN A 286 -13.69 6.17 1.95
N ALA A 287 -13.53 4.86 2.00
CA ALA A 287 -14.57 3.89 1.67
C ALA A 287 -15.54 3.67 2.85
N PRO A 288 -16.75 4.25 2.86
CA PRO A 288 -17.69 4.11 3.98
C PRO A 288 -18.35 2.73 4.03
N LEU A 289 -18.53 2.08 2.89
CA LEU A 289 -19.21 0.79 2.77
C LEU A 289 -18.20 -0.35 2.51
N TYR A 290 -18.53 -1.55 2.96
CA TYR A 290 -17.66 -2.73 2.79
C TYR A 290 -17.42 -3.10 1.31
N PRO A 291 -18.40 -3.00 0.39
CA PRO A 291 -18.11 -3.20 -1.03
C PRO A 291 -17.08 -2.23 -1.59
N ASP A 292 -17.04 -0.98 -1.11
CA ASP A 292 -16.03 -0.01 -1.54
C ASP A 292 -14.66 -0.32 -0.94
N LYS A 293 -14.63 -0.80 0.32
CA LYS A 293 -13.40 -1.33 0.95
C LYS A 293 -12.86 -2.53 0.17
N ALA A 294 -13.72 -3.44 -0.27
CA ALA A 294 -13.34 -4.62 -1.05
C ALA A 294 -12.70 -4.27 -2.40
N LYS A 295 -13.12 -3.16 -3.05
CA LYS A 295 -12.49 -2.65 -4.29
C LYS A 295 -11.05 -2.16 -4.07
N ILE A 296 -10.72 -1.74 -2.85
CA ILE A 296 -9.38 -1.26 -2.47
C ILE A 296 -8.54 -2.41 -1.91
N LEU A 297 -9.14 -3.26 -1.08
CA LEU A 297 -8.50 -4.30 -0.26
C LEU A 297 -8.97 -5.70 -0.74
N HIS A 298 -8.63 -6.06 -1.98
CA HIS A 298 -9.09 -7.33 -2.58
C HIS A 298 -8.52 -8.57 -1.87
N ASN A 299 -9.12 -9.74 -2.07
CA ASN A 299 -8.72 -11.02 -1.46
C ASN A 299 -8.61 -10.99 0.07
N SER A 300 -9.28 -10.06 0.73
CA SER A 300 -9.15 -9.80 2.16
C SER A 300 -10.32 -10.34 2.95
N THR A 301 -10.10 -10.59 4.24
CA THR A 301 -11.15 -10.92 5.18
C THR A 301 -11.50 -9.70 6.02
N PHE A 302 -12.76 -9.29 6.02
CA PHE A 302 -13.24 -8.23 6.89
C PHE A 302 -13.84 -8.81 8.16
N VAL A 303 -13.37 -8.33 9.31
CA VAL A 303 -13.90 -8.73 10.62
C VAL A 303 -14.81 -7.64 11.12
N LEU A 304 -16.01 -8.02 11.54
CA LEU A 304 -17.01 -7.10 12.06
C LEU A 304 -17.88 -7.75 13.15
N GLY A 305 -18.46 -6.92 13.99
CA GLY A 305 -19.43 -7.40 14.99
C GLY A 305 -20.83 -7.58 14.41
N TYR A 306 -21.63 -8.38 15.10
CA TYR A 306 -23.01 -8.72 14.74
C TYR A 306 -23.86 -7.53 14.26
N ASP A 307 -23.89 -6.41 15.00
CA ASP A 307 -24.68 -5.22 14.61
C ASP A 307 -24.26 -4.61 13.28
N THR A 308 -22.98 -4.74 12.94
CA THR A 308 -22.45 -4.26 11.65
C THR A 308 -22.81 -5.25 10.55
N ALA A 309 -22.80 -6.57 10.84
CA ALA A 309 -23.24 -7.60 9.90
C ALA A 309 -24.71 -7.41 9.52
N VAL A 310 -25.58 -7.18 10.50
CA VAL A 310 -27.00 -6.87 10.26
C VAL A 310 -27.16 -5.67 9.32
N ARG A 311 -26.38 -4.59 9.53
CA ARG A 311 -26.43 -3.41 8.67
C ARG A 311 -25.86 -3.66 7.27
N LEU A 312 -24.84 -4.52 7.15
CA LEU A 312 -24.23 -4.87 5.88
C LEU A 312 -25.20 -5.53 4.91
N VAL A 313 -26.21 -6.25 5.41
CA VAL A 313 -27.24 -6.91 4.60
C VAL A 313 -28.56 -6.13 4.53
N MET A 314 -28.53 -4.82 4.84
CA MET A 314 -29.72 -3.97 4.71
C MET A 314 -29.82 -3.32 3.34
N PRO A 315 -30.88 -3.58 2.54
CA PRO A 315 -31.02 -3.05 1.18
C PRO A 315 -30.98 -1.52 1.07
N ARG A 316 -31.36 -0.79 2.12
CA ARG A 316 -31.39 0.68 2.12
C ARG A 316 -30.03 1.34 1.82
N TYR A 317 -28.90 0.66 2.09
CA TYR A 317 -27.56 1.19 1.83
C TYR A 317 -27.12 1.00 0.38
N TYR A 318 -27.90 0.27 -0.43
CA TYR A 318 -27.52 -0.18 -1.76
C TYR A 318 -28.52 0.21 -2.86
N GLY A 319 -29.50 1.08 -2.54
CA GLY A 319 -30.54 1.45 -3.48
C GLY A 319 -31.61 0.39 -3.70
N GLY A 320 -31.71 -0.61 -2.80
CA GLY A 320 -32.68 -1.69 -2.86
C GLY A 320 -32.06 -3.08 -2.80
N HIS A 321 -32.91 -4.10 -2.90
CA HIS A 321 -32.53 -5.50 -2.76
C HIS A 321 -31.53 -5.96 -3.83
N ASP A 322 -31.81 -5.66 -5.12
CA ASP A 322 -30.96 -6.05 -6.25
C ASP A 322 -29.58 -5.38 -6.16
N GLY A 323 -29.53 -4.10 -5.76
CA GLY A 323 -28.28 -3.38 -5.52
C GLY A 323 -27.43 -4.03 -4.42
N MET A 324 -28.08 -4.48 -3.35
CA MET A 324 -27.40 -5.20 -2.26
C MET A 324 -26.81 -6.52 -2.76
N LEU A 325 -27.59 -7.34 -3.45
CA LEU A 325 -27.12 -8.61 -4.02
C LEU A 325 -25.92 -8.41 -4.95
N LEU A 326 -26.00 -7.42 -5.85
CA LEU A 326 -24.92 -7.10 -6.79
C LEU A 326 -23.63 -6.68 -6.07
N GLN A 327 -23.72 -5.83 -5.05
CA GLN A 327 -22.57 -5.34 -4.32
C GLN A 327 -21.92 -6.44 -3.47
N LEU A 328 -22.71 -7.30 -2.82
CA LEU A 328 -22.19 -8.41 -2.02
C LEU A 328 -21.59 -9.50 -2.90
N ALA A 329 -22.20 -9.80 -4.05
CA ALA A 329 -21.61 -10.68 -5.07
C ALA A 329 -20.28 -10.11 -5.60
N GLY A 330 -20.21 -8.79 -5.78
CA GLY A 330 -18.96 -8.08 -6.14
C GLY A 330 -17.85 -8.29 -5.12
N MET A 331 -18.15 -8.25 -3.81
CA MET A 331 -17.18 -8.54 -2.76
C MET A 331 -16.65 -9.98 -2.86
N SER A 332 -17.54 -10.95 -3.04
CA SER A 332 -17.15 -12.36 -3.23
C SER A 332 -16.29 -12.54 -4.48
N HIS A 333 -16.64 -11.90 -5.60
CA HIS A 333 -15.87 -11.95 -6.85
C HIS A 333 -14.45 -11.34 -6.69
N LEU A 334 -14.31 -10.32 -5.85
CA LEU A 334 -13.01 -9.74 -5.49
C LEU A 334 -12.22 -10.61 -4.49
N GLY A 335 -12.65 -11.84 -4.22
CA GLY A 335 -12.01 -12.77 -3.30
C GLY A 335 -12.11 -12.35 -1.82
N CYS A 336 -13.01 -11.44 -1.48
CA CYS A 336 -13.20 -11.00 -0.11
C CYS A 336 -14.10 -11.96 0.67
N HIS A 337 -13.89 -12.00 1.99
CA HIS A 337 -14.69 -12.77 2.94
C HIS A 337 -15.04 -11.90 4.14
N VAL A 338 -16.12 -12.22 4.82
CA VAL A 338 -16.61 -11.52 6.00
C VAL A 338 -16.69 -12.49 7.17
N VAL A 339 -16.01 -12.15 8.27
CA VAL A 339 -16.04 -12.94 9.51
C VAL A 339 -16.76 -12.15 10.57
N VAL A 340 -17.82 -12.69 11.13
CA VAL A 340 -18.71 -12.01 12.06
C VAL A 340 -18.46 -12.47 13.49
N ALA A 341 -18.15 -11.55 14.37
CA ALA A 341 -18.10 -11.78 15.81
C ALA A 341 -19.49 -11.65 16.40
N GLY A 342 -19.91 -12.69 17.10
CA GLY A 342 -21.17 -12.70 17.83
C GLY A 342 -21.20 -11.73 19.02
N ARG A 343 -22.40 -11.48 19.54
CA ARG A 343 -22.60 -10.69 20.75
C ARG A 343 -23.78 -11.21 21.57
N ILE A 344 -23.80 -10.89 22.85
CA ILE A 344 -25.00 -11.07 23.66
C ILE A 344 -26.01 -9.98 23.28
N ALA A 345 -27.20 -10.42 22.89
CA ALA A 345 -28.36 -9.56 22.74
C ALA A 345 -29.42 -9.95 23.79
N THR A 346 -30.08 -8.94 24.35
CA THR A 346 -31.17 -9.14 25.30
C THR A 346 -32.47 -8.75 24.59
N ASN A 347 -33.44 -9.66 24.58
CA ASN A 347 -34.78 -9.39 24.01
C ASN A 347 -35.63 -8.52 24.95
N ASP A 348 -36.80 -8.11 24.49
CA ASP A 348 -37.74 -7.26 25.25
C ASP A 348 -38.28 -7.94 26.53
N GLN A 349 -38.11 -9.25 26.65
CA GLN A 349 -38.51 -10.07 27.81
C GLN A 349 -37.38 -10.22 28.83
N GLY A 350 -36.17 -9.63 28.57
CA GLY A 350 -35.02 -9.68 29.46
C GLY A 350 -34.18 -10.96 29.32
N GLU A 351 -34.48 -11.81 28.35
CA GLU A 351 -33.70 -13.03 28.08
C GLU A 351 -32.50 -12.67 27.21
N SER A 352 -31.32 -13.15 27.58
CA SER A 352 -30.08 -12.90 26.86
C SER A 352 -29.65 -14.14 26.08
N SER A 353 -29.39 -13.98 24.80
CA SER A 353 -28.85 -15.02 23.90
C SER A 353 -27.58 -14.52 23.18
N PHE A 354 -26.68 -15.45 22.86
CA PHE A 354 -25.52 -15.14 22.06
C PHE A 354 -25.91 -15.21 20.57
N MET A 355 -25.90 -14.06 19.90
CA MET A 355 -26.30 -13.91 18.50
C MET A 355 -25.06 -14.00 17.61
N THR A 356 -25.17 -14.75 16.53
CA THR A 356 -24.14 -14.96 15.51
C THR A 356 -24.65 -14.54 14.13
N PHE A 357 -23.88 -14.72 13.06
CA PHE A 357 -24.36 -14.38 11.72
C PHE A 357 -25.50 -15.30 11.27
N GLU A 358 -25.54 -16.53 11.75
CA GLU A 358 -26.60 -17.51 11.48
C GLU A 358 -27.98 -17.05 11.97
N ASP A 359 -28.01 -16.08 12.91
CA ASP A 359 -29.25 -15.48 13.42
C ASP A 359 -29.66 -14.23 12.59
N VAL A 360 -28.89 -13.85 11.57
CA VAL A 360 -29.22 -12.73 10.68
C VAL A 360 -30.05 -13.24 9.50
N GLU A 361 -31.23 -12.69 9.32
CA GLU A 361 -32.05 -13.00 8.15
C GLU A 361 -31.40 -12.44 6.89
N VAL A 362 -30.96 -13.32 5.99
CA VAL A 362 -30.36 -12.99 4.70
C VAL A 362 -31.03 -13.80 3.59
N PRO A 363 -31.15 -13.24 2.37
CA PRO A 363 -31.61 -14.02 1.23
C PRO A 363 -30.68 -15.22 0.92
N ASP A 364 -31.28 -16.34 0.48
CA ASP A 364 -30.55 -17.56 0.12
C ASP A 364 -29.39 -17.28 -0.86
N ALA A 365 -29.59 -16.39 -1.83
CA ALA A 365 -28.58 -15.99 -2.77
C ALA A 365 -27.32 -15.38 -2.12
N ILE A 366 -27.41 -14.76 -0.94
CA ILE A 366 -26.26 -14.25 -0.18
C ILE A 366 -25.58 -15.39 0.57
N THR A 367 -26.38 -16.30 1.14
CA THR A 367 -25.86 -17.51 1.82
C THR A 367 -25.07 -18.37 0.84
N ASP A 368 -25.58 -18.57 -0.37
CA ASP A 368 -24.95 -19.36 -1.43
C ASP A 368 -23.61 -18.77 -1.94
N LEU A 369 -23.39 -17.48 -1.76
CA LEU A 369 -22.10 -16.86 -2.08
C LEU A 369 -20.94 -17.34 -1.20
N GLY A 370 -21.22 -17.93 -0.03
CA GLY A 370 -20.20 -18.32 0.96
C GLY A 370 -19.35 -17.12 1.45
N LEU A 371 -19.91 -15.90 1.35
CA LEU A 371 -19.21 -14.66 1.71
C LEU A 371 -18.99 -14.52 3.21
N PHE A 372 -19.88 -15.10 4.03
CA PHE A 372 -19.91 -14.92 5.48
C PHE A 372 -19.54 -16.17 6.25
N SER A 373 -18.93 -15.97 7.42
CA SER A 373 -18.78 -17.01 8.46
C SER A 373 -18.76 -16.36 9.84
N SER A 374 -19.04 -17.13 10.88
CA SER A 374 -19.03 -16.66 12.27
C SER A 374 -17.73 -17.02 12.98
N ILE A 375 -17.29 -16.16 13.92
CA ILE A 375 -16.28 -16.51 14.91
C ILE A 375 -16.98 -17.33 16.00
N PRO A 376 -16.49 -18.55 16.31
CA PRO A 376 -17.05 -19.36 17.39
C PRO A 376 -17.02 -18.60 18.74
N GLU A 377 -18.07 -18.72 19.56
CA GLU A 377 -18.12 -18.12 20.90
C GLU A 377 -16.92 -18.53 21.77
N SER A 378 -16.43 -19.77 21.60
CA SER A 378 -15.25 -20.28 22.30
C SER A 378 -13.96 -19.55 22.00
N LEU A 379 -13.85 -18.89 20.83
CA LEU A 379 -12.67 -18.09 20.43
C LEU A 379 -12.83 -16.61 20.79
N PHE A 380 -14.06 -16.09 20.79
CA PHE A 380 -14.29 -14.69 21.10
C PHE A 380 -15.68 -14.46 21.69
N ARG A 381 -15.66 -13.87 22.87
CA ARG A 381 -16.85 -13.32 23.53
C ARG A 381 -16.45 -12.01 24.21
N SER A 382 -17.12 -10.93 23.89
CA SER A 382 -16.87 -9.63 24.52
C SER A 382 -18.18 -8.87 24.73
N ASP A 383 -18.37 -8.43 25.97
CA ASP A 383 -19.50 -7.64 26.41
C ASP A 383 -19.19 -6.13 26.41
N ILE A 384 -18.00 -5.75 25.88
CA ILE A 384 -17.53 -4.36 25.84
C ILE A 384 -18.12 -3.68 24.61
N SER A 385 -18.81 -2.53 24.82
CA SER A 385 -19.23 -1.68 23.71
C SER A 385 -18.62 -0.28 23.79
N SER A 386 -18.19 0.26 22.63
CA SER A 386 -17.66 1.63 22.53
C SER A 386 -18.66 2.69 23.06
N THR A 387 -19.96 2.42 22.99
CA THR A 387 -21.02 3.31 23.51
C THR A 387 -21.01 3.36 25.03
N GLN A 388 -20.86 2.22 25.70
CA GLN A 388 -20.74 2.17 27.16
C GLN A 388 -19.45 2.82 27.64
N LEU A 389 -18.34 2.60 26.94
CA LEU A 389 -17.07 3.25 27.28
C LEU A 389 -17.15 4.77 27.14
N ARG A 390 -17.75 5.30 26.07
CA ARG A 390 -17.95 6.75 25.94
C ARG A 390 -18.82 7.33 27.06
N LYS A 391 -19.88 6.65 27.48
CA LYS A 391 -20.71 7.08 28.62
C LYS A 391 -19.89 7.15 29.90
N LYS A 392 -19.12 6.10 30.22
CA LYS A 392 -18.26 6.07 31.41
C LYS A 392 -17.20 7.19 31.40
N LEU A 393 -16.56 7.44 30.25
CA LEU A 393 -15.57 8.52 30.10
C LEU A 393 -16.21 9.91 30.27
N ALA A 394 -17.41 10.13 29.74
CA ALA A 394 -18.13 11.39 29.92
C ALA A 394 -18.59 11.63 31.37
N GLU A 395 -18.87 10.57 32.13
CA GLU A 395 -19.20 10.63 33.55
C GLU A 395 -17.99 10.94 34.44
N GLN A 396 -16.78 10.49 34.04
CA GLN A 396 -15.53 10.76 34.76
C GLN A 396 -14.95 12.16 34.53
N GLN A 397 -15.42 12.88 33.49
CA GLN A 397 -15.00 14.25 33.18
C GLN A 397 -15.96 15.33 33.77
N LYS A 398 -16.98 14.91 34.47
CA LYS A 398 -17.90 15.78 35.26
C LYS A 398 -17.53 15.76 36.73
#